data_ceffb8448cfd0ae7bec6032a8825f06b
#
_entry.id   ceffb8448cfd0ae7bec6032a8825f06b
#
_cell.length_a   1.000
_cell.length_b   1.000
_cell.length_c   1.000
_cell.angle_alpha   90.00
_cell.angle_beta   90.00
_cell.angle_gamma   90.00
#
_symmetry.space_group_name_H-M   'P 1'
#
loop_
_entity.id
_entity.type
_entity.pdbx_description
1 polymer ?
#
loop_
_entity_poly.entity_id
_entity_poly.type
_entity_poly.pdbx_seq_one_letter_code
_entity_poly.pdbx_strand_id
1 'polypeptide(L)'
;MSKPVILLTNDDGVNSVGLWAAYEALSEFAEVVISAPAVQQSAVGRSISIFEPLRMNEVLINGQTAHIVEGRPTDSLLLGLYALDIRPNLVVSGINLGENISCEAMTTSGTVGAAMEAANQGVPAVAISQQMSDNGDKFTDPRAHVIDFSEAKKAIRKLIPVFLENGLPKGADLINVNIPEEEVKGYRVTTLGSHLFDTSVEMRMDPRGKPYYWICGEVVKTDEEGTDVKALNDGYVTITPLTLDNTAYTACSALQDLVGGL
;
A
#
# COMPACT_ATOMS: atom_id res chain seq x y z
N MET A 1 -0.71 28.48 -12.09
CA MET A 1 -0.12 27.17 -12.39
C MET A 1 -1.26 26.15 -12.38
N SER A 2 -1.24 25.16 -13.26
CA SER A 2 -2.18 24.05 -13.20
C SER A 2 -1.98 23.27 -11.90
N LYS A 3 -3.05 22.69 -11.34
CA LYS A 3 -2.93 21.76 -10.20
C LYS A 3 -2.05 20.56 -10.59
N PRO A 4 -1.24 20.00 -9.67
CA PRO A 4 -0.54 18.75 -9.94
C PRO A 4 -1.56 17.62 -10.14
N VAL A 5 -1.21 16.63 -10.97
CA VAL A 5 -2.04 15.45 -11.22
C VAL A 5 -1.57 14.30 -10.35
N ILE A 6 -2.47 13.66 -9.63
CA ILE A 6 -2.22 12.45 -8.83
C ILE A 6 -3.04 11.30 -9.39
N LEU A 7 -2.39 10.18 -9.68
CA LEU A 7 -3.07 8.92 -9.94
C LEU A 7 -3.27 8.21 -8.59
N LEU A 8 -4.53 7.97 -8.24
CA LEU A 8 -4.93 7.30 -7.00
C LEU A 8 -5.39 5.87 -7.32
N THR A 9 -4.83 4.90 -6.59
CA THR A 9 -5.19 3.48 -6.65
C THR A 9 -5.24 2.87 -5.25
N ASN A 10 -5.61 1.61 -5.13
CA ASN A 10 -5.58 0.80 -3.90
C ASN A 10 -5.66 -0.70 -4.23
N ASP A 11 -5.69 -1.55 -3.20
CA ASP A 11 -5.99 -2.98 -3.31
C ASP A 11 -7.34 -3.38 -2.67
N ASP A 12 -7.98 -2.51 -1.92
CA ASP A 12 -9.31 -2.75 -1.34
C ASP A 12 -10.46 -2.58 -2.36
N GLY A 13 -10.15 -2.09 -3.57
CA GLY A 13 -11.11 -1.89 -4.64
C GLY A 13 -11.74 -0.50 -4.67
N VAL A 14 -12.36 -0.18 -5.81
CA VAL A 14 -12.89 1.16 -6.12
C VAL A 14 -13.98 1.65 -5.15
N ASN A 15 -14.69 0.75 -4.48
CA ASN A 15 -15.72 1.09 -3.51
C ASN A 15 -15.18 1.23 -2.08
N SER A 16 -13.89 1.04 -1.86
CA SER A 16 -13.28 1.14 -0.53
C SER A 16 -13.44 2.54 0.07
N VAL A 17 -13.85 2.60 1.32
CA VAL A 17 -13.98 3.87 2.07
C VAL A 17 -12.63 4.57 2.23
N GLY A 18 -11.53 3.81 2.32
CA GLY A 18 -10.17 4.36 2.40
C GLY A 18 -9.73 5.05 1.11
N LEU A 19 -10.08 4.50 -0.07
CA LEU A 19 -9.81 5.14 -1.35
C LEU A 19 -10.50 6.52 -1.43
N TRP A 20 -11.76 6.58 -1.02
CA TRP A 20 -12.53 7.82 -1.07
C TRP A 20 -12.09 8.81 0.00
N ALA A 21 -11.62 8.36 1.15
CA ALA A 21 -11.01 9.23 2.16
C ALA A 21 -9.68 9.85 1.63
N ALA A 22 -8.88 9.07 0.90
CA ALA A 22 -7.70 9.59 0.21
C ALA A 22 -8.08 10.62 -0.86
N TYR A 23 -9.06 10.28 -1.71
CA TYR A 23 -9.55 11.20 -2.75
C TYR A 23 -9.99 12.55 -2.17
N GLU A 24 -10.79 12.53 -1.10
CA GLU A 24 -11.26 13.74 -0.42
C GLU A 24 -10.10 14.63 0.01
N ALA A 25 -9.08 14.07 0.65
CA ALA A 25 -7.94 14.85 1.13
C ALA A 25 -7.04 15.36 -0.02
N LEU A 26 -6.82 14.54 -1.06
CA LEU A 26 -5.95 14.88 -2.19
C LEU A 26 -6.58 15.93 -3.12
N SER A 27 -7.89 15.87 -3.35
CA SER A 27 -8.61 16.77 -4.25
C SER A 27 -8.61 18.24 -3.81
N GLU A 28 -8.28 18.51 -2.56
CA GLU A 28 -8.13 19.87 -2.05
C GLU A 28 -7.00 20.64 -2.75
N PHE A 29 -5.92 19.95 -3.12
CA PHE A 29 -4.71 20.60 -3.67
C PHE A 29 -4.23 20.01 -5.00
N ALA A 30 -4.80 18.90 -5.48
CA ALA A 30 -4.42 18.22 -6.73
C ALA A 30 -5.62 17.92 -7.62
N GLU A 31 -5.38 17.64 -8.89
CA GLU A 31 -6.29 16.92 -9.76
C GLU A 31 -6.08 15.42 -9.52
N VAL A 32 -7.14 14.68 -9.15
CA VAL A 32 -7.04 13.29 -8.78
C VAL A 32 -7.77 12.43 -9.80
N VAL A 33 -7.03 11.52 -10.43
CA VAL A 33 -7.56 10.49 -11.32
C VAL A 33 -7.57 9.17 -10.58
N ILE A 34 -8.71 8.50 -10.52
CA ILE A 34 -8.86 7.22 -9.83
C ILE A 34 -8.81 6.08 -10.85
N SER A 35 -7.92 5.10 -10.62
CA SER A 35 -7.90 3.82 -11.30
C SER A 35 -7.65 2.72 -10.27
N ALA A 36 -8.66 1.89 -10.00
CA ALA A 36 -8.64 0.93 -8.89
C ALA A 36 -9.29 -0.41 -9.29
N PRO A 37 -8.94 -1.51 -8.60
CA PRO A 37 -9.56 -2.82 -8.83
C PRO A 37 -11.08 -2.78 -8.61
N ALA A 38 -11.79 -3.61 -9.36
CA ALA A 38 -13.24 -3.77 -9.21
C ALA A 38 -13.63 -4.36 -7.84
N VAL A 39 -12.77 -5.22 -7.30
CA VAL A 39 -12.97 -5.94 -6.03
C VAL A 39 -11.67 -5.96 -5.24
N GLN A 40 -11.78 -6.22 -3.93
CA GLN A 40 -10.65 -6.34 -3.03
C GLN A 40 -9.64 -7.40 -3.51
N GLN A 41 -8.35 -7.09 -3.40
CA GLN A 41 -7.20 -7.86 -3.86
C GLN A 41 -6.14 -7.99 -2.76
N SER A 42 -6.51 -8.51 -1.60
CA SER A 42 -5.57 -8.64 -0.46
C SER A 42 -4.47 -9.67 -0.73
N ALA A 43 -3.26 -9.40 -0.21
CA ALA A 43 -2.10 -10.27 -0.25
C ALA A 43 -1.64 -10.69 -1.67
N VAL A 44 -1.87 -9.86 -2.69
CA VAL A 44 -1.44 -10.14 -4.07
C VAL A 44 -0.05 -9.59 -4.40
N GLY A 45 0.55 -8.79 -3.51
CA GLY A 45 1.84 -8.16 -3.74
C GLY A 45 1.86 -7.33 -5.03
N ARG A 46 3.03 -7.27 -5.68
CA ARG A 46 3.23 -6.58 -6.97
C ARG A 46 2.94 -7.49 -8.18
N SER A 47 1.88 -8.28 -8.14
CA SER A 47 1.55 -9.19 -9.25
C SER A 47 0.85 -8.46 -10.40
N ILE A 48 1.14 -8.90 -11.65
CA ILE A 48 0.64 -8.34 -12.91
C ILE A 48 -0.06 -9.43 -13.70
N SER A 49 -1.18 -9.09 -14.36
CA SER A 49 -1.92 -9.98 -15.26
C SER A 49 -1.38 -9.87 -16.68
N ILE A 50 -0.50 -10.80 -17.07
CA ILE A 50 0.14 -10.78 -18.41
C ILE A 50 -0.45 -11.79 -19.39
N PHE A 51 -1.25 -12.75 -18.93
CA PHE A 51 -1.80 -13.82 -19.75
C PHE A 51 -3.30 -13.65 -20.04
N GLU A 52 -3.94 -12.64 -19.47
CA GLU A 52 -5.35 -12.35 -19.61
C GLU A 52 -5.57 -10.91 -20.04
N PRO A 53 -6.56 -10.64 -20.92
CA PRO A 53 -6.90 -9.27 -21.28
C PRO A 53 -7.53 -8.55 -20.08
N LEU A 54 -7.09 -7.34 -19.82
CA LEU A 54 -7.67 -6.47 -18.79
C LEU A 54 -8.81 -5.65 -19.37
N ARG A 55 -9.85 -5.44 -18.57
CA ARG A 55 -10.97 -4.55 -18.87
C ARG A 55 -11.00 -3.39 -17.90
N MET A 56 -11.18 -2.20 -18.45
CA MET A 56 -11.35 -0.97 -17.67
C MET A 56 -12.65 -0.31 -18.09
N ASN A 57 -13.46 0.10 -17.13
CA ASN A 57 -14.72 0.81 -17.35
C ASN A 57 -14.73 2.10 -16.52
N GLU A 58 -15.32 3.13 -17.07
CA GLU A 58 -15.58 4.38 -16.35
C GLU A 58 -16.90 4.27 -15.58
N VAL A 59 -16.91 4.71 -14.33
CA VAL A 59 -18.09 4.72 -13.45
C VAL A 59 -18.16 6.03 -12.69
N LEU A 60 -19.38 6.39 -12.30
CA LEU A 60 -19.62 7.55 -11.45
C LEU A 60 -19.94 7.07 -10.02
N ILE A 61 -19.06 7.41 -9.07
CA ILE A 61 -19.24 7.10 -7.64
C ILE A 61 -19.19 8.41 -6.86
N ASN A 62 -20.19 8.67 -6.03
CA ASN A 62 -20.31 9.91 -5.27
C ASN A 62 -20.20 11.19 -6.13
N GLY A 63 -20.65 11.14 -7.40
CA GLY A 63 -20.55 12.26 -8.33
C GLY A 63 -19.16 12.47 -8.93
N GLN A 64 -18.22 11.56 -8.71
CA GLN A 64 -16.86 11.61 -9.23
C GLN A 64 -16.60 10.44 -10.19
N THR A 65 -15.88 10.72 -11.26
CA THR A 65 -15.45 9.69 -12.21
C THR A 65 -14.35 8.83 -11.59
N ALA A 66 -14.50 7.51 -11.68
CA ALA A 66 -13.49 6.54 -11.33
C ALA A 66 -13.38 5.46 -12.42
N HIS A 67 -12.17 4.96 -12.65
CA HIS A 67 -11.90 3.87 -13.58
C HIS A 67 -11.78 2.57 -12.80
N ILE A 68 -12.70 1.64 -13.09
CA ILE A 68 -12.73 0.29 -12.50
C ILE A 68 -11.96 -0.65 -13.41
N VAL A 69 -11.02 -1.38 -12.84
CA VAL A 69 -10.22 -2.39 -13.54
C VAL A 69 -10.57 -3.79 -13.05
N GLU A 70 -10.92 -4.68 -13.97
CA GLU A 70 -11.06 -6.11 -13.71
C GLU A 70 -9.66 -6.74 -13.66
N GLY A 71 -8.92 -6.46 -12.60
CA GLY A 71 -7.53 -6.84 -12.43
C GLY A 71 -7.03 -6.55 -11.03
N ARG A 72 -5.71 -6.63 -10.87
CA ARG A 72 -4.98 -6.40 -9.61
C ARG A 72 -4.66 -4.92 -9.42
N PRO A 73 -4.18 -4.50 -8.23
CA PRO A 73 -3.77 -3.12 -7.97
C PRO A 73 -2.74 -2.61 -8.97
N THR A 74 -1.74 -3.44 -9.29
CA THR A 74 -0.70 -3.14 -10.28
C THR A 74 -1.26 -2.99 -11.69
N ASP A 75 -2.24 -3.81 -12.07
CA ASP A 75 -2.93 -3.68 -13.36
C ASP A 75 -3.71 -2.37 -13.45
N SER A 76 -4.39 -2.00 -12.37
CA SER A 76 -5.13 -0.73 -12.25
C SER A 76 -4.21 0.46 -12.39
N LEU A 77 -3.05 0.42 -11.75
CA LEU A 77 -2.02 1.43 -11.89
C LEU A 77 -1.53 1.54 -13.34
N LEU A 78 -1.16 0.41 -13.97
CA LEU A 78 -0.64 0.40 -15.34
C LEU A 78 -1.66 0.93 -16.35
N LEU A 79 -2.93 0.52 -16.23
CA LEU A 79 -3.99 1.07 -17.07
C LEU A 79 -4.22 2.56 -16.81
N GLY A 80 -4.15 3.01 -15.56
CA GLY A 80 -4.19 4.42 -15.18
C GLY A 80 -3.07 5.23 -15.84
N LEU A 81 -1.85 4.70 -15.89
CA LEU A 81 -0.69 5.39 -16.48
C LEU A 81 -0.73 5.40 -18.02
N TYR A 82 -1.17 4.32 -18.66
CA TYR A 82 -0.95 4.12 -20.09
C TYR A 82 -2.23 4.18 -20.94
N ALA A 83 -3.41 4.01 -20.34
CA ALA A 83 -4.66 4.02 -21.08
C ALA A 83 -5.47 5.31 -20.92
N LEU A 84 -5.17 6.15 -19.90
CA LEU A 84 -5.93 7.37 -19.61
C LEU A 84 -5.30 8.66 -20.15
N ASP A 85 -4.23 8.57 -20.91
CA ASP A 85 -3.49 9.74 -21.46
C ASP A 85 -3.17 10.81 -20.41
N ILE A 86 -2.81 10.39 -19.18
CA ILE A 86 -2.40 11.25 -18.08
C ILE A 86 -0.89 11.14 -17.81
N ARG A 87 -0.34 12.20 -17.24
CA ARG A 87 1.04 12.21 -16.74
C ARG A 87 1.04 12.64 -15.27
N PRO A 88 0.85 11.70 -14.35
CA PRO A 88 0.78 12.05 -12.94
C PRO A 88 2.13 12.54 -12.42
N ASN A 89 2.09 13.54 -11.55
CA ASN A 89 3.24 14.03 -10.82
C ASN A 89 3.60 13.09 -9.66
N LEU A 90 2.60 12.34 -9.16
CA LEU A 90 2.73 11.41 -8.06
C LEU A 90 1.66 10.32 -8.20
N VAL A 91 2.01 9.10 -7.78
CA VAL A 91 1.04 8.03 -7.54
C VAL A 91 0.81 7.93 -6.02
N VAL A 92 -0.45 7.84 -5.61
CA VAL A 92 -0.84 7.49 -4.25
C VAL A 92 -1.60 6.16 -4.30
N SER A 93 -1.16 5.20 -3.49
CA SER A 93 -1.84 3.91 -3.32
C SER A 93 -2.38 3.80 -1.90
N GLY A 94 -3.69 3.68 -1.74
CA GLY A 94 -4.37 3.60 -0.43
C GLY A 94 -5.61 4.51 -0.36
N ILE A 95 -6.14 4.81 0.84
CA ILE A 95 -5.68 4.34 2.17
C ILE A 95 -6.09 2.89 2.35
N ASN A 96 -5.13 2.03 2.60
CA ASN A 96 -5.36 0.62 2.90
C ASN A 96 -5.97 0.46 4.31
N LEU A 97 -6.90 -0.49 4.45
CA LEU A 97 -7.45 -0.91 5.74
C LEU A 97 -6.54 -1.99 6.34
N GLY A 98 -5.72 -1.59 7.26
CA GLY A 98 -4.68 -2.41 7.89
C GLY A 98 -3.29 -1.93 7.51
N GLU A 99 -2.38 -2.08 8.45
CA GLU A 99 -0.99 -1.67 8.31
C GLU A 99 -0.22 -2.53 7.30
N ASN A 100 0.73 -1.90 6.61
CA ASN A 100 1.70 -2.54 5.73
C ASN A 100 3.11 -2.21 6.23
N ILE A 101 3.49 -2.80 7.35
CA ILE A 101 4.77 -2.62 8.04
C ILE A 101 5.59 -3.91 8.03
N SER A 102 6.87 -3.83 8.36
CA SER A 102 7.87 -4.89 8.30
C SER A 102 8.21 -5.36 6.88
N CYS A 103 9.31 -6.08 6.76
CA CYS A 103 9.72 -6.72 5.50
C CYS A 103 8.68 -7.73 5.00
N GLU A 104 7.97 -8.39 5.92
CA GLU A 104 7.00 -9.43 5.61
C GLU A 104 5.72 -8.85 4.97
N ALA A 105 5.03 -7.93 5.66
CA ALA A 105 3.79 -7.36 5.14
C ALA A 105 4.02 -6.48 3.92
N MET A 106 5.13 -5.73 3.87
CA MET A 106 5.49 -4.89 2.74
C MET A 106 5.59 -5.68 1.43
N THR A 107 6.18 -6.89 1.44
CA THR A 107 6.37 -7.69 0.23
C THR A 107 5.09 -8.34 -0.29
N THR A 108 4.11 -8.59 0.56
CA THR A 108 2.82 -9.21 0.20
C THR A 108 1.71 -8.21 -0.07
N SER A 109 1.87 -6.96 0.32
CA SER A 109 0.88 -5.89 0.18
C SER A 109 0.60 -5.53 -1.28
N GLY A 110 -0.68 -5.52 -1.67
CA GLY A 110 -1.13 -4.99 -2.96
C GLY A 110 -1.01 -3.47 -3.05
N THR A 111 -1.25 -2.77 -1.94
CA THR A 111 -1.10 -1.30 -1.80
C THR A 111 0.35 -0.88 -2.07
N VAL A 112 1.32 -1.49 -1.36
CA VAL A 112 2.75 -1.21 -1.55
C VAL A 112 3.21 -1.70 -2.92
N GLY A 113 2.71 -2.86 -3.38
CA GLY A 113 3.01 -3.42 -4.70
C GLY A 113 2.64 -2.49 -5.86
N ALA A 114 1.48 -1.82 -5.79
CA ALA A 114 1.11 -0.81 -6.79
C ALA A 114 2.04 0.41 -6.75
N ALA A 115 2.41 0.89 -5.56
CA ALA A 115 3.36 1.99 -5.42
C ALA A 115 4.77 1.61 -5.93
N MET A 116 5.21 0.37 -5.68
CA MET A 116 6.46 -0.17 -6.24
C MET A 116 6.43 -0.19 -7.78
N GLU A 117 5.29 -0.59 -8.37
CA GLU A 117 5.17 -0.58 -9.83
C GLU A 117 5.19 0.84 -10.39
N ALA A 118 4.55 1.81 -9.72
CA ALA A 118 4.64 3.22 -10.13
C ALA A 118 6.09 3.70 -10.15
N ALA A 119 6.84 3.40 -9.11
CA ALA A 119 8.27 3.70 -9.03
C ALA A 119 9.08 3.02 -10.15
N ASN A 120 8.77 1.74 -10.46
CA ASN A 120 9.37 1.01 -11.57
C ASN A 120 9.08 1.66 -12.94
N GLN A 121 7.92 2.30 -13.08
CA GLN A 121 7.55 3.08 -14.28
C GLN A 121 8.11 4.51 -14.28
N GLY A 122 8.94 4.86 -13.28
CA GLY A 122 9.59 6.17 -13.17
C GLY A 122 8.70 7.27 -12.61
N VAL A 123 7.57 6.93 -11.99
CA VAL A 123 6.68 7.89 -11.34
C VAL A 123 6.86 7.81 -9.82
N PRO A 124 7.16 8.93 -9.13
CA PRO A 124 7.23 8.93 -7.66
C PRO A 124 5.95 8.38 -7.03
N ALA A 125 6.07 7.61 -5.95
CA ALA A 125 4.91 6.96 -5.36
C ALA A 125 4.91 6.97 -3.83
N VAL A 126 3.70 7.00 -3.27
CA VAL A 126 3.46 6.89 -1.82
C VAL A 126 2.39 5.84 -1.58
N ALA A 127 2.73 4.81 -0.79
CA ALA A 127 1.75 3.87 -0.24
C ALA A 127 1.27 4.39 1.11
N ILE A 128 -0.04 4.33 1.36
CA ILE A 128 -0.65 4.85 2.60
C ILE A 128 -1.57 3.79 3.18
N SER A 129 -1.36 3.46 4.45
CA SER A 129 -2.11 2.45 5.18
C SER A 129 -2.51 2.98 6.55
N GLN A 130 -3.68 2.59 7.03
CA GLN A 130 -4.13 2.89 8.39
C GLN A 130 -4.25 1.60 9.18
N GLN A 131 -3.66 1.57 10.37
CA GLN A 131 -3.75 0.46 11.31
C GLN A 131 -5.21 0.21 11.71
N MET A 132 -5.57 -1.07 11.84
CA MET A 132 -6.88 -1.51 12.28
C MET A 132 -6.72 -2.49 13.44
N SER A 133 -7.31 -2.19 14.59
CA SER A 133 -7.20 -3.02 15.81
C SER A 133 -8.01 -4.30 15.73
N ASP A 134 -9.12 -4.30 14.99
CA ASP A 134 -9.94 -5.49 14.79
C ASP A 134 -9.71 -6.10 13.40
N ASN A 135 -9.11 -7.29 13.39
CA ASN A 135 -8.95 -8.07 12.16
C ASN A 135 -10.29 -8.47 11.51
N GLY A 136 -11.39 -8.48 12.26
CA GLY A 136 -12.74 -8.70 11.75
C GLY A 136 -13.20 -7.58 10.82
N ASP A 137 -12.84 -6.34 11.12
CA ASP A 137 -13.24 -5.17 10.34
C ASP A 137 -12.54 -5.09 8.98
N LYS A 138 -11.35 -5.69 8.83
CA LYS A 138 -10.64 -5.79 7.54
C LYS A 138 -11.42 -6.60 6.48
N PHE A 139 -12.30 -7.50 6.91
CA PHE A 139 -13.02 -8.45 6.04
C PHE A 139 -14.55 -8.29 6.09
N THR A 140 -15.07 -7.39 6.91
CA THR A 140 -16.50 -7.05 6.93
C THR A 140 -16.84 -6.06 5.82
N ASP A 141 -18.14 -5.97 5.48
CA ASP A 141 -18.61 -4.97 4.52
C ASP A 141 -18.16 -3.57 4.99
N PRO A 142 -17.31 -2.86 4.22
CA PRO A 142 -16.79 -1.54 4.62
C PRO A 142 -17.88 -0.49 4.86
N ARG A 143 -19.13 -0.79 4.46
CA ARG A 143 -20.31 0.06 4.69
C ARG A 143 -20.95 -0.16 6.06
N ALA A 144 -20.57 -1.23 6.77
CA ALA A 144 -21.16 -1.60 8.06
C ALA A 144 -20.53 -0.86 9.25
N HIS A 145 -19.31 -0.32 9.10
CA HIS A 145 -18.58 0.38 10.14
C HIS A 145 -18.17 1.78 9.68
N VAL A 146 -18.31 2.75 10.57
CA VAL A 146 -17.81 4.11 10.34
C VAL A 146 -16.35 4.14 10.78
N ILE A 147 -15.44 3.99 9.80
CA ILE A 147 -14.00 4.10 10.04
C ILE A 147 -13.62 5.57 10.04
N ASP A 148 -12.90 6.01 11.06
CA ASP A 148 -12.37 7.37 11.13
C ASP A 148 -11.02 7.48 10.42
N PHE A 149 -10.99 8.23 9.32
CA PHE A 149 -9.77 8.56 8.56
C PHE A 149 -9.23 9.95 8.85
N SER A 150 -9.64 10.59 9.93
CA SER A 150 -9.26 11.99 10.22
C SER A 150 -7.74 12.15 10.31
N GLU A 151 -7.04 11.24 10.99
CA GLU A 151 -5.57 11.29 11.12
C GLU A 151 -4.87 10.94 9.81
N ALA A 152 -5.38 9.97 9.07
CA ALA A 152 -4.83 9.64 7.74
C ALA A 152 -4.99 10.80 6.75
N LYS A 153 -6.15 11.45 6.73
CA LYS A 153 -6.38 12.66 5.92
C LYS A 153 -5.47 13.82 6.34
N LYS A 154 -5.21 14.01 7.65
CA LYS A 154 -4.21 14.98 8.13
C LYS A 154 -2.79 14.65 7.65
N ALA A 155 -2.42 13.37 7.71
CA ALA A 155 -1.11 12.91 7.22
C ALA A 155 -0.96 13.16 5.71
N ILE A 156 -1.98 12.87 4.90
CA ILE A 156 -2.01 13.16 3.45
C ILE A 156 -1.80 14.67 3.20
N ARG A 157 -2.59 15.54 3.86
CA ARG A 157 -2.48 17.00 3.69
C ARG A 157 -1.10 17.55 4.08
N LYS A 158 -0.42 16.88 5.02
CA LYS A 158 0.89 17.31 5.50
C LYS A 158 2.03 16.79 4.62
N LEU A 159 1.98 15.54 4.20
CA LEU A 159 3.10 14.86 3.54
C LEU A 159 3.08 15.00 2.01
N ILE A 160 1.91 14.84 1.38
CA ILE A 160 1.83 14.79 -0.08
C ILE A 160 2.26 16.10 -0.76
N PRO A 161 1.87 17.29 -0.27
CA PRO A 161 2.37 18.54 -0.84
C PRO A 161 3.91 18.67 -0.78
N VAL A 162 4.54 18.18 0.29
CA VAL A 162 6.00 18.20 0.44
C VAL A 162 6.67 17.34 -0.64
N PHE A 163 6.12 16.15 -0.94
CA PHE A 163 6.66 15.28 -1.99
C PHE A 163 6.39 15.80 -3.40
N LEU A 164 5.25 16.47 -3.61
CA LEU A 164 4.97 17.14 -4.89
C LEU A 164 5.90 18.31 -5.17
N GLU A 165 6.27 19.07 -4.15
CA GLU A 165 7.13 20.24 -4.27
C GLU A 165 8.61 19.89 -4.39
N ASN A 166 9.09 18.94 -3.57
CA ASN A 166 10.52 18.66 -3.40
C ASN A 166 10.97 17.35 -4.08
N GLY A 167 10.02 16.51 -4.55
CA GLY A 167 10.30 15.14 -4.96
C GLY A 167 10.54 14.21 -3.77
N LEU A 168 10.85 12.95 -4.05
CA LEU A 168 11.26 11.99 -3.03
C LEU A 168 12.73 12.17 -2.67
N PRO A 169 13.14 11.80 -1.44
CA PRO A 169 14.54 11.85 -1.05
C PRO A 169 15.42 11.01 -1.97
N LYS A 170 16.63 11.49 -2.25
CA LYS A 170 17.59 10.74 -3.08
C LYS A 170 17.87 9.36 -2.50
N GLY A 171 17.70 8.33 -3.31
CA GLY A 171 17.87 6.93 -2.92
C GLY A 171 16.58 6.24 -2.46
N ALA A 172 15.47 6.97 -2.39
CA ALA A 172 14.16 6.37 -2.23
C ALA A 172 13.43 6.31 -3.59
N ASP A 173 12.91 5.15 -3.94
CA ASP A 173 12.07 4.97 -5.12
C ASP A 173 10.60 5.24 -4.80
N LEU A 174 10.18 4.92 -3.57
CA LEU A 174 8.84 5.19 -3.04
C LEU A 174 8.86 5.43 -1.53
N ILE A 175 7.75 5.93 -1.00
CA ILE A 175 7.56 6.10 0.46
C ILE A 175 6.40 5.23 0.92
N ASN A 176 6.59 4.48 2.01
CA ASN A 176 5.53 3.75 2.69
C ASN A 176 5.15 4.48 3.97
N VAL A 177 3.87 4.85 4.11
CA VAL A 177 3.32 5.61 5.24
C VAL A 177 2.28 4.76 5.95
N ASN A 178 2.44 4.55 7.25
CA ASN A 178 1.45 3.89 8.06
C ASN A 178 0.97 4.82 9.18
N ILE A 179 -0.33 4.88 9.37
CA ILE A 179 -0.99 5.74 10.34
C ILE A 179 -1.55 4.86 11.45
N PRO A 180 -1.27 5.16 12.74
CA PRO A 180 -1.88 4.44 13.85
C PRO A 180 -3.38 4.68 13.88
N GLU A 181 -4.15 3.71 14.39
CA GLU A 181 -5.60 3.83 14.54
C GLU A 181 -5.96 4.82 15.66
N GLU A 182 -5.15 4.84 16.73
CA GLU A 182 -5.33 5.73 17.86
C GLU A 182 -4.76 7.13 17.60
N GLU A 183 -4.80 8.00 18.63
CA GLU A 183 -4.27 9.36 18.57
C GLU A 183 -2.82 9.41 18.12
N VAL A 184 -2.55 10.18 17.07
CA VAL A 184 -1.22 10.37 16.49
C VAL A 184 -0.36 11.24 17.39
N LYS A 185 0.71 10.67 17.97
CA LYS A 185 1.68 11.39 18.79
C LYS A 185 2.71 12.21 18.00
N GLY A 186 2.83 11.93 16.69
CA GLY A 186 3.78 12.60 15.81
C GLY A 186 4.17 11.75 14.61
N TYR A 187 5.27 12.12 13.95
CA TYR A 187 5.78 11.49 12.73
C TYR A 187 7.20 11.01 12.94
N ARG A 188 7.53 9.80 12.45
CA ARG A 188 8.89 9.23 12.53
C ARG A 188 9.31 8.68 11.17
N VAL A 189 10.52 9.01 10.74
CA VAL A 189 11.19 8.28 9.67
C VAL A 189 11.71 6.97 10.26
N THR A 190 11.41 5.85 9.59
CA THR A 190 11.64 4.51 10.12
C THR A 190 12.34 3.62 9.10
N THR A 191 12.88 2.50 9.58
CA THR A 191 13.27 1.36 8.78
C THR A 191 12.21 0.26 8.87
N LEU A 192 12.25 -0.72 7.96
CA LEU A 192 11.37 -1.88 8.05
C LEU A 192 11.78 -2.75 9.25
N GLY A 193 10.80 -3.18 10.05
CA GLY A 193 10.99 -4.27 11.00
C GLY A 193 11.15 -5.60 10.28
N SER A 194 11.77 -6.59 10.94
CA SER A 194 12.04 -7.90 10.33
C SER A 194 10.78 -8.74 10.17
N HIS A 195 9.96 -8.82 11.22
CA HIS A 195 8.77 -9.65 11.31
C HIS A 195 7.57 -8.89 11.90
N LEU A 196 6.37 -9.26 11.44
CA LEU A 196 5.10 -8.80 12.01
C LEU A 196 4.27 -9.96 12.55
N PHE A 197 4.31 -11.14 11.89
CA PHE A 197 3.52 -12.29 12.25
C PHE A 197 4.37 -13.54 12.45
N ASP A 198 3.99 -14.35 13.43
CA ASP A 198 4.47 -15.72 13.57
C ASP A 198 3.46 -16.63 12.84
N THR A 199 3.78 -16.97 11.58
CA THR A 199 2.84 -17.64 10.67
C THR A 199 2.59 -19.08 11.10
N SER A 200 1.33 -19.47 11.16
CA SER A 200 0.87 -20.82 11.42
C SER A 200 -0.21 -21.27 10.44
N VAL A 201 -0.51 -22.57 10.43
CA VAL A 201 -1.56 -23.15 9.60
C VAL A 201 -2.52 -23.95 10.46
N GLU A 202 -3.79 -23.56 10.47
CA GLU A 202 -4.85 -24.28 11.15
C GLU A 202 -5.59 -25.20 10.18
N MET A 203 -5.68 -26.48 10.50
CA MET A 203 -6.48 -27.45 9.75
C MET A 203 -7.87 -27.59 10.38
N ARG A 204 -8.91 -27.53 9.55
CA ARG A 204 -10.31 -27.81 9.91
C ARG A 204 -10.92 -28.79 8.94
N MET A 205 -12.08 -29.33 9.33
CA MET A 205 -12.87 -30.24 8.48
C MET A 205 -14.14 -29.54 7.98
N ASP A 206 -14.45 -29.71 6.69
CA ASP A 206 -15.74 -29.29 6.13
C ASP A 206 -16.88 -30.24 6.61
N PRO A 207 -18.18 -29.88 6.39
CA PRO A 207 -19.31 -30.74 6.77
C PRO A 207 -19.31 -32.12 6.08
N ARG A 208 -18.49 -32.34 5.05
CA ARG A 208 -18.34 -33.63 4.33
C ARG A 208 -17.10 -34.39 4.76
N GLY A 209 -16.39 -33.93 5.80
CA GLY A 209 -15.19 -34.58 6.34
C GLY A 209 -13.93 -34.37 5.49
N LYS A 210 -13.89 -33.38 4.59
CA LYS A 210 -12.68 -33.03 3.84
C LYS A 210 -11.86 -31.97 4.59
N PRO A 211 -10.54 -32.11 4.73
CA PRO A 211 -9.71 -31.13 5.36
C PRO A 211 -9.61 -29.86 4.51
N TYR A 212 -9.62 -28.70 5.16
CA TYR A 212 -9.22 -27.41 4.61
C TYR A 212 -8.33 -26.68 5.60
N TYR A 213 -7.59 -25.68 5.14
CA TYR A 213 -6.53 -25.05 5.90
C TYR A 213 -6.70 -23.53 5.87
N TRP A 214 -6.48 -22.91 7.03
CA TRP A 214 -6.35 -21.46 7.17
C TRP A 214 -4.90 -21.10 7.45
N ILE A 215 -4.36 -20.12 6.71
CA ILE A 215 -3.11 -19.47 7.10
C ILE A 215 -3.47 -18.47 8.18
N CYS A 216 -2.83 -18.61 9.34
CA CYS A 216 -3.04 -17.80 10.54
C CYS A 216 -1.70 -17.24 10.98
N GLY A 217 -1.72 -16.31 11.95
CA GLY A 217 -0.51 -15.82 12.58
C GLY A 217 -0.83 -15.02 13.83
N GLU A 218 0.12 -15.01 14.76
CA GLU A 218 0.08 -14.13 15.92
C GLU A 218 1.00 -12.93 15.67
N VAL A 219 0.56 -11.73 16.07
CA VAL A 219 1.39 -10.52 15.93
C VAL A 219 2.60 -10.64 16.85
N VAL A 220 3.78 -10.54 16.27
CA VAL A 220 5.04 -10.54 17.01
C VAL A 220 5.26 -9.17 17.63
N LYS A 221 5.43 -9.12 18.94
CA LYS A 221 5.84 -7.89 19.63
C LYS A 221 7.34 -7.71 19.44
N THR A 222 7.72 -6.60 18.82
CA THR A 222 9.12 -6.20 18.72
C THR A 222 9.36 -4.91 19.49
N ASP A 223 10.50 -4.83 20.14
CA ASP A 223 11.02 -3.61 20.80
C ASP A 223 12.19 -3.02 20.03
N GLU A 224 12.38 -3.41 18.76
CA GLU A 224 13.45 -2.92 17.91
C GLU A 224 13.25 -1.44 17.57
N GLU A 225 14.03 -0.59 18.21
CA GLU A 225 13.96 0.86 18.06
C GLU A 225 14.26 1.31 16.62
N GLY A 226 13.54 2.34 16.16
CA GLY A 226 13.71 2.91 14.82
C GLY A 226 12.95 2.16 13.72
N THR A 227 12.30 1.03 14.02
CA THR A 227 11.49 0.29 13.06
C THR A 227 10.08 0.86 12.94
N ASP A 228 9.45 0.60 11.79
CA ASP A 228 8.05 0.96 11.52
C ASP A 228 7.09 0.23 12.47
N VAL A 229 7.34 -1.05 12.77
CA VAL A 229 6.53 -1.83 13.71
C VAL A 229 6.52 -1.19 15.11
N LYS A 230 7.70 -0.87 15.65
CA LYS A 230 7.81 -0.24 16.97
C LYS A 230 7.19 1.15 16.98
N ALA A 231 7.51 1.98 15.99
CA ALA A 231 7.02 3.35 15.94
C ALA A 231 5.49 3.42 15.79
N LEU A 232 4.89 2.54 14.96
CA LEU A 232 3.44 2.48 14.78
C LEU A 232 2.75 2.07 16.09
N ASN A 233 3.25 1.02 16.76
CA ASN A 233 2.73 0.55 18.05
C ASN A 233 2.87 1.60 19.16
N ASP A 234 3.86 2.48 19.07
CA ASP A 234 4.02 3.62 19.97
C ASP A 234 3.08 4.80 19.68
N GLY A 235 2.27 4.73 18.59
CA GLY A 235 1.31 5.75 18.19
C GLY A 235 1.91 6.85 17.29
N TYR A 236 2.95 6.57 16.54
CA TYR A 236 3.54 7.50 15.57
C TYR A 236 3.17 7.12 14.14
N VAL A 237 2.91 8.12 13.31
CA VAL A 237 2.88 7.92 11.86
C VAL A 237 4.29 7.53 11.41
N THR A 238 4.41 6.39 10.73
CA THR A 238 5.69 5.91 10.21
C THR A 238 5.86 6.37 8.77
N ILE A 239 7.08 6.75 8.41
CA ILE A 239 7.47 7.19 7.06
C ILE A 239 8.72 6.40 6.69
N THR A 240 8.55 5.34 5.93
CA THR A 240 9.64 4.44 5.56
C THR A 240 10.01 4.64 4.09
N PRO A 241 11.20 5.17 3.77
CA PRO A 241 11.69 5.21 2.40
C PRO A 241 12.07 3.81 1.94
N LEU A 242 11.60 3.41 0.75
CA LEU A 242 11.85 2.11 0.17
C LEU A 242 12.58 2.23 -1.17
N THR A 243 13.34 1.18 -1.51
CA THR A 243 13.99 1.04 -2.81
C THR A 243 13.54 -0.25 -3.50
N LEU A 244 13.53 -0.26 -4.83
CA LEU A 244 13.25 -1.44 -5.63
C LEU A 244 14.44 -2.40 -5.72
N ASP A 245 15.63 -1.91 -5.38
CA ASP A 245 16.85 -2.72 -5.39
C ASP A 245 16.96 -3.55 -4.11
N ASN A 246 16.69 -4.83 -4.21
CA ASN A 246 16.79 -5.81 -3.13
C ASN A 246 18.18 -6.50 -3.06
N THR A 247 19.20 -5.96 -3.72
CA THR A 247 20.53 -6.53 -3.74
C THR A 247 21.21 -6.43 -2.37
N ALA A 248 21.59 -7.56 -1.79
CA ALA A 248 22.40 -7.61 -0.57
C ALA A 248 23.88 -7.30 -0.87
N TYR A 249 24.22 -6.04 -1.14
CA TYR A 249 25.54 -5.60 -1.58
C TYR A 249 26.65 -6.06 -0.65
N THR A 250 26.42 -6.11 0.66
CA THR A 250 27.40 -6.56 1.65
C THR A 250 27.72 -8.06 1.54
N ALA A 251 26.85 -8.85 0.91
CA ALA A 251 27.05 -10.28 0.71
C ALA A 251 27.73 -10.62 -0.62
N CYS A 252 27.81 -9.67 -1.57
CA CYS A 252 28.33 -9.96 -2.92
C CYS A 252 29.77 -10.45 -2.89
N SER A 253 30.66 -9.86 -2.09
CA SER A 253 32.06 -10.30 -1.99
C SER A 253 32.18 -11.71 -1.43
N ALA A 254 31.48 -11.99 -0.33
CA ALA A 254 31.50 -13.33 0.28
C ALA A 254 30.92 -14.40 -0.68
N LEU A 255 29.88 -14.05 -1.43
CA LEU A 255 29.32 -14.97 -2.43
C LEU A 255 30.32 -15.20 -3.57
N GLN A 256 31.03 -14.17 -4.03
CA GLN A 256 32.06 -14.31 -5.06
C GLN A 256 33.19 -15.24 -4.64
N ASP A 257 33.61 -15.16 -3.38
CA ASP A 257 34.62 -16.07 -2.82
C ASP A 257 34.12 -17.51 -2.77
N LEU A 258 32.83 -17.72 -2.45
CA LEU A 258 32.22 -19.07 -2.42
C LEU A 258 32.10 -19.71 -3.81
N VAL A 259 31.82 -18.93 -4.85
CA VAL A 259 31.61 -19.43 -6.22
C VAL A 259 32.81 -19.24 -7.12
N GLY A 260 33.84 -18.50 -6.68
CA GLY A 260 35.03 -18.19 -7.46
C GLY A 260 35.95 -19.41 -7.75
N GLY A 261 35.61 -20.55 -7.17
CA GLY A 261 36.25 -21.83 -7.45
C GLY A 261 35.50 -22.74 -8.44
N LEU A 262 34.35 -22.25 -8.98
CA LEU A 262 33.54 -22.90 -10.03
C LEU A 262 34.02 -22.42 -11.41
#